data_a0a137505a8ec415e37c8a282234bfad
#
_entry.id   a0a137505a8ec415e37c8a282234bfad
#
_cell.length_a   1.000
_cell.length_b   1.000
_cell.length_c   1.000
_cell.angle_alpha   90.00
_cell.angle_beta   90.00
_cell.angle_gamma   90.00
#
_symmetry.space_group_name_H-M   'P 1'
#
loop_
_entity.id
_entity.type
_entity.pdbx_description
1 polymer ?
#
loop_
_entity_poly.entity_id
_entity_poly.type
_entity_poly.pdbx_seq_one_letter_code
_entity_poly.pdbx_strand_id
1 'polypeptide(L)'
;MYDTAAEHAPAIGAAIVLVVSLWLALRAFSALARRRVGWAVALVAAYRATSPVTRLAALLMLVSGVIHLALISSHEGITGVLFVVDAIGFFVLSVAAPFTAWWRRPAAIWLVATILGYLVWVVAGWETPDQIGIACKLVELVALGLTMRLAQPGPRTWWRRLWRAVAFPLMASVATLGIWVGGLAHPDALHAHAGAILQPVAAVATAEQRDAAARLLADTRANIVKYRDPAAAIAAGFKPGPVSSAEPLRHFENKANTDAILDPAHPQALVYAQTQHGLQLIGAMYQMKRAGQWGPDPGGPLTQWHQHEGICFSPFGFEFSFETPFWTCPVGSTSVTTPPMLHVWIIDNGKEGPFAADLDKTVQQELQGS
;
A
#
# COMPACT_ATOMS: atom_id res chain seq x y z
N MET A 1 -4.17 12.50 -6.92
CA MET A 1 -3.11 12.26 -7.92
C MET A 1 -2.22 11.21 -7.28
N TYR A 2 -2.22 9.98 -7.79
CA TYR A 2 -1.32 8.93 -7.26
C TYR A 2 0.10 9.46 -7.43
N ASP A 3 0.69 9.88 -6.33
CA ASP A 3 2.11 10.18 -6.30
C ASP A 3 2.83 8.87 -6.60
N THR A 4 3.76 8.91 -7.57
CA THR A 4 4.73 7.83 -7.69
C THR A 4 5.57 7.93 -6.44
N ALA A 5 5.14 7.24 -5.41
CA ALA A 5 5.77 7.31 -4.12
C ALA A 5 7.27 7.03 -4.29
N ALA A 6 8.10 7.72 -3.53
CA ALA A 6 9.55 7.53 -3.54
C ALA A 6 9.93 6.04 -3.37
N GLU A 7 9.06 5.26 -2.75
CA GLU A 7 9.13 3.81 -2.60
C GLU A 7 9.11 3.02 -3.93
N HIS A 8 8.54 3.57 -5.02
CA HIS A 8 8.51 2.93 -6.34
C HIS A 8 9.76 3.23 -7.19
N ALA A 9 10.55 4.23 -6.83
CA ALA A 9 11.78 4.57 -7.53
C ALA A 9 12.77 3.38 -7.60
N PRO A 10 12.95 2.56 -6.55
CA PRO A 10 13.78 1.36 -6.61
C PRO A 10 13.34 0.36 -7.67
N ALA A 11 12.03 0.13 -7.84
CA ALA A 11 11.50 -0.81 -8.84
C ALA A 11 11.78 -0.35 -10.27
N ILE A 12 11.58 0.92 -10.55
CA ILE A 12 11.88 1.53 -11.86
C ILE A 12 13.39 1.48 -12.13
N GLY A 13 14.20 1.88 -11.15
CA GLY A 13 15.64 1.83 -11.23
C GLY A 13 16.16 0.41 -11.48
N ALA A 14 15.67 -0.57 -10.77
CA ALA A 14 16.02 -1.98 -10.94
C ALA A 14 15.68 -2.50 -12.35
N ALA A 15 14.51 -2.16 -12.90
CA ALA A 15 14.13 -2.52 -14.26
C ALA A 15 15.07 -1.92 -15.32
N ILE A 16 15.46 -0.64 -15.17
CA ILE A 16 16.41 0.01 -16.06
C ILE A 16 17.78 -0.65 -15.96
N VAL A 17 18.29 -0.86 -14.75
CA VAL A 17 19.60 -1.51 -14.50
C VAL A 17 19.62 -2.91 -15.09
N LEU A 18 18.51 -3.68 -14.97
CA LEU A 18 18.40 -5.01 -15.59
C LEU A 18 18.59 -4.93 -17.11
N VAL A 19 17.84 -4.06 -17.80
CA VAL A 19 17.90 -3.94 -19.26
C VAL A 19 19.31 -3.57 -19.73
N VAL A 20 19.96 -2.60 -19.05
CA VAL A 20 21.33 -2.20 -19.36
C VAL A 20 22.33 -3.35 -19.10
N SER A 21 22.18 -4.04 -17.96
CA SER A 21 23.04 -5.17 -17.60
C SER A 21 22.93 -6.33 -18.58
N LEU A 22 21.70 -6.68 -19.03
CA LEU A 22 21.50 -7.69 -20.06
C LEU A 22 22.12 -7.31 -21.39
N TRP A 23 22.00 -6.05 -21.79
CA TRP A 23 22.66 -5.57 -23.00
C TRP A 23 24.18 -5.69 -22.91
N LEU A 24 24.79 -5.28 -21.79
CA LEU A 24 26.23 -5.42 -21.54
C LEU A 24 26.67 -6.89 -21.52
N ALA A 25 25.89 -7.75 -20.83
CA ALA A 25 26.15 -9.18 -20.77
C ALA A 25 26.12 -9.83 -22.17
N LEU A 26 25.14 -9.50 -23.00
CA LEU A 26 25.07 -9.98 -24.39
C LEU A 26 26.26 -9.53 -25.23
N ARG A 27 26.75 -8.29 -25.01
CA ARG A 27 27.99 -7.80 -25.65
C ARG A 27 29.21 -8.58 -25.18
N ALA A 28 29.36 -8.80 -23.88
CA ALA A 28 30.46 -9.55 -23.28
C ALA A 28 30.45 -11.02 -23.77
N PHE A 29 29.31 -11.70 -23.71
CA PHE A 29 29.19 -13.09 -24.21
C PHE A 29 29.47 -13.19 -25.70
N SER A 30 29.03 -12.22 -26.48
CA SER A 30 29.36 -12.17 -27.91
C SER A 30 30.87 -11.99 -28.16
N ALA A 31 31.57 -11.23 -27.32
CA ALA A 31 33.00 -11.07 -27.38
C ALA A 31 33.74 -12.38 -27.00
N LEU A 32 33.32 -13.06 -25.93
CA LEU A 32 33.84 -14.36 -25.52
C LEU A 32 33.59 -15.43 -26.58
N ALA A 33 32.42 -15.43 -27.21
CA ALA A 33 32.12 -16.33 -28.32
C ALA A 33 33.02 -16.10 -29.53
N ARG A 34 33.35 -14.85 -29.87
CA ARG A 34 34.37 -14.52 -30.90
C ARG A 34 35.74 -15.07 -30.54
N ARG A 35 36.06 -15.14 -29.25
CA ARG A 35 37.31 -15.76 -28.74
C ARG A 35 37.21 -17.30 -28.64
N ARG A 36 36.15 -17.92 -29.19
CA ARG A 36 35.89 -19.34 -29.22
C ARG A 36 35.81 -20.01 -27.85
N VAL A 37 35.38 -19.28 -26.82
CA VAL A 37 35.07 -19.87 -25.49
C VAL A 37 33.83 -20.73 -25.62
N GLY A 38 33.93 -22.05 -25.44
CA GLY A 38 32.94 -23.05 -25.83
C GLY A 38 31.53 -22.79 -25.25
N TRP A 39 31.44 -22.52 -23.94
CA TRP A 39 30.14 -22.23 -23.30
C TRP A 39 29.50 -20.94 -23.80
N ALA A 40 30.32 -19.92 -24.10
CA ALA A 40 29.82 -18.64 -24.63
C ALA A 40 29.32 -18.79 -26.08
N VAL A 41 29.98 -19.64 -26.87
CA VAL A 41 29.53 -19.99 -28.23
C VAL A 41 28.15 -20.68 -28.17
N ALA A 42 27.99 -21.66 -27.29
CA ALA A 42 26.71 -22.37 -27.10
C ALA A 42 25.59 -21.42 -26.64
N LEU A 43 25.85 -20.56 -25.67
CA LEU A 43 24.89 -19.60 -25.15
C LEU A 43 24.44 -18.59 -26.22
N VAL A 44 25.40 -18.00 -26.95
CA VAL A 44 25.10 -17.03 -28.02
C VAL A 44 24.38 -17.72 -29.18
N ALA A 45 24.74 -18.97 -29.53
CA ALA A 45 24.05 -19.75 -30.54
C ALA A 45 22.57 -20.02 -30.13
N ALA A 46 22.32 -20.49 -28.90
CA ALA A 46 20.99 -20.70 -28.39
C ALA A 46 20.16 -19.41 -28.40
N TYR A 47 20.71 -18.31 -27.92
CA TYR A 47 20.05 -17.01 -27.96
C TYR A 47 19.74 -16.55 -29.38
N ARG A 48 20.65 -16.71 -30.34
CA ARG A 48 20.44 -16.34 -31.74
C ARG A 48 19.43 -17.22 -32.44
N ALA A 49 19.38 -18.51 -32.12
CA ALA A 49 18.38 -19.44 -32.62
C ALA A 49 16.97 -19.13 -32.09
N THR A 50 16.86 -18.44 -30.96
CA THR A 50 15.58 -18.07 -30.38
C THR A 50 14.90 -16.96 -31.20
N SER A 51 13.60 -17.09 -31.49
CA SER A 51 12.87 -16.05 -32.23
C SER A 51 12.86 -14.70 -31.52
N PRO A 52 12.85 -13.57 -32.26
CA PRO A 52 12.77 -12.23 -31.63
C PRO A 52 11.57 -12.08 -30.68
N VAL A 53 10.44 -12.70 -31.04
CA VAL A 53 9.20 -12.67 -30.22
C VAL A 53 9.40 -13.40 -28.90
N THR A 54 10.07 -14.57 -28.91
CA THR A 54 10.41 -15.31 -27.68
C THR A 54 11.38 -14.52 -26.80
N ARG A 55 12.38 -13.88 -27.41
CA ARG A 55 13.34 -13.02 -26.67
C ARG A 55 12.63 -11.84 -26.01
N LEU A 56 11.68 -11.21 -26.73
CA LEU A 56 10.91 -10.11 -26.16
C LEU A 56 10.00 -10.60 -25.02
N ALA A 57 9.31 -11.72 -25.18
CA ALA A 57 8.48 -12.28 -24.10
C ALA A 57 9.32 -12.59 -22.85
N ALA A 58 10.48 -13.23 -23.03
CA ALA A 58 11.39 -13.53 -21.93
C ALA A 58 11.93 -12.26 -21.25
N LEU A 59 12.25 -11.21 -22.02
CA LEU A 59 12.68 -9.93 -21.48
C LEU A 59 11.57 -9.27 -20.64
N LEU A 60 10.35 -9.24 -21.13
CA LEU A 60 9.22 -8.67 -20.39
C LEU A 60 8.95 -9.42 -19.09
N MET A 61 9.05 -10.76 -19.11
CA MET A 61 8.95 -11.58 -17.90
C MET A 61 10.10 -11.28 -16.92
N LEU A 62 11.33 -11.07 -17.40
CA LEU A 62 12.45 -10.66 -16.55
C LEU A 62 12.21 -9.30 -15.91
N VAL A 63 11.69 -8.34 -16.69
CA VAL A 63 11.33 -7.00 -16.16
C VAL A 63 10.29 -7.13 -15.05
N SER A 64 9.23 -7.91 -15.27
CA SER A 64 8.23 -8.18 -14.23
C SER A 64 8.87 -8.82 -12.99
N GLY A 65 9.72 -9.85 -13.17
CA GLY A 65 10.41 -10.50 -12.05
C GLY A 65 11.29 -9.55 -11.24
N VAL A 66 11.97 -8.59 -11.88
CA VAL A 66 12.79 -7.59 -11.17
C VAL A 66 11.92 -6.58 -10.43
N ILE A 67 10.77 -6.19 -11.01
CA ILE A 67 9.80 -5.32 -10.31
C ILE A 67 9.30 -6.00 -9.04
N HIS A 68 8.85 -7.27 -9.12
CA HIS A 68 8.41 -8.02 -7.95
C HIS A 68 9.53 -8.15 -6.91
N LEU A 69 10.77 -8.41 -7.33
CA LEU A 69 11.92 -8.49 -6.42
C LEU A 69 12.18 -7.16 -5.69
N ALA A 70 12.03 -6.02 -6.39
CA ALA A 70 12.23 -4.70 -5.81
C ALA A 70 11.10 -4.31 -4.82
N LEU A 71 9.88 -4.80 -5.05
CA LEU A 71 8.73 -4.54 -4.17
C LEU A 71 8.75 -5.34 -2.86
N ILE A 72 9.61 -6.34 -2.71
CA ILE A 72 9.72 -7.14 -1.47
C ILE A 72 10.02 -6.24 -0.27
N SER A 73 10.86 -5.20 -0.44
CA SER A 73 11.27 -4.31 0.65
C SER A 73 10.14 -3.45 1.21
N SER A 74 9.07 -3.24 0.45
CA SER A 74 7.91 -2.44 0.85
C SER A 74 6.70 -3.27 1.28
N HIS A 75 6.78 -4.61 1.21
CA HIS A 75 5.66 -5.50 1.53
C HIS A 75 6.09 -6.58 2.50
N GLU A 76 5.40 -6.66 3.63
CA GLU A 76 5.64 -7.66 4.66
C GLU A 76 4.66 -8.85 4.56
N GLY A 77 4.92 -9.89 5.32
CA GLY A 77 4.03 -11.04 5.45
C GLY A 77 3.86 -11.85 4.17
N ILE A 78 2.62 -12.27 3.88
CA ILE A 78 2.31 -13.17 2.76
C ILE A 78 2.54 -12.51 1.41
N THR A 79 2.30 -11.21 1.28
CA THR A 79 2.50 -10.46 0.04
C THR A 79 3.97 -10.45 -0.38
N GLY A 80 4.89 -10.19 0.58
CA GLY A 80 6.32 -10.29 0.33
C GLY A 80 6.76 -11.68 -0.13
N VAL A 81 6.22 -12.74 0.49
CA VAL A 81 6.49 -14.13 0.07
C VAL A 81 6.00 -14.40 -1.36
N LEU A 82 4.80 -13.92 -1.71
CA LEU A 82 4.27 -14.07 -3.07
C LEU A 82 5.13 -13.35 -4.09
N PHE A 83 5.63 -12.16 -3.80
CA PHE A 83 6.56 -11.44 -4.69
C PHE A 83 7.87 -12.19 -4.89
N VAL A 84 8.41 -12.85 -3.87
CA VAL A 84 9.60 -13.73 -4.01
C VAL A 84 9.29 -14.90 -4.95
N VAL A 85 8.17 -15.57 -4.76
CA VAL A 85 7.74 -16.70 -5.58
C VAL A 85 7.54 -16.27 -7.04
N ASP A 86 6.88 -15.14 -7.25
CA ASP A 86 6.66 -14.58 -8.60
C ASP A 86 7.98 -14.21 -9.28
N ALA A 87 8.89 -13.54 -8.59
CA ALA A 87 10.21 -13.20 -9.11
C ALA A 87 10.97 -14.46 -9.54
N ILE A 88 11.03 -15.48 -8.69
CA ILE A 88 11.70 -16.76 -9.00
C ILE A 88 11.06 -17.41 -10.23
N GLY A 89 9.74 -17.50 -10.31
CA GLY A 89 9.02 -18.06 -11.43
C GLY A 89 9.33 -17.35 -12.75
N PHE A 90 9.30 -16.02 -12.75
CA PHE A 90 9.66 -15.21 -13.90
C PHE A 90 11.10 -15.40 -14.34
N PHE A 91 12.07 -15.42 -13.41
CA PHE A 91 13.48 -15.64 -13.73
C PHE A 91 13.71 -17.03 -14.34
N VAL A 92 13.19 -18.08 -13.71
CA VAL A 92 13.35 -19.47 -14.20
C VAL A 92 12.76 -19.62 -15.59
N LEU A 93 11.54 -19.14 -15.83
CA LEU A 93 10.88 -19.28 -17.12
C LEU A 93 11.55 -18.43 -18.21
N SER A 94 12.04 -17.24 -17.87
CA SER A 94 12.75 -16.39 -18.83
C SER A 94 14.09 -16.98 -19.25
N VAL A 95 14.83 -17.55 -18.31
CA VAL A 95 16.09 -18.24 -18.60
C VAL A 95 15.85 -19.54 -19.40
N ALA A 96 14.76 -20.25 -19.13
CA ALA A 96 14.40 -21.47 -19.86
C ALA A 96 14.00 -21.22 -21.32
N ALA A 97 13.52 -20.01 -21.65
CA ALA A 97 12.97 -19.69 -22.96
C ALA A 97 13.90 -20.00 -24.17
N PRO A 98 15.21 -19.68 -24.16
CA PRO A 98 16.11 -20.01 -25.26
C PRO A 98 16.56 -21.49 -25.31
N PHE A 99 16.34 -22.26 -24.25
CA PHE A 99 16.89 -23.62 -24.14
C PHE A 99 15.84 -24.73 -24.23
N THR A 100 14.56 -24.41 -24.02
CA THR A 100 13.50 -25.42 -23.94
C THR A 100 12.29 -25.06 -24.79
N ALA A 101 11.79 -26.04 -25.59
CA ALA A 101 10.59 -25.81 -26.39
C ALA A 101 9.29 -25.80 -25.54
N TRP A 102 9.32 -26.43 -24.37
CA TRP A 102 8.14 -26.60 -23.49
C TRP A 102 7.85 -25.36 -22.61
N TRP A 103 8.78 -24.41 -22.47
CA TRP A 103 8.67 -23.24 -21.59
C TRP A 103 7.38 -22.43 -21.75
N ARG A 104 6.80 -22.42 -22.96
CA ARG A 104 5.64 -21.58 -23.30
C ARG A 104 4.39 -21.87 -22.48
N ARG A 105 4.10 -23.15 -22.22
CA ARG A 105 2.92 -23.54 -21.46
C ARG A 105 3.02 -23.10 -20.00
N PRO A 106 4.08 -23.46 -19.26
CA PRO A 106 4.24 -22.96 -17.90
C PRO A 106 4.37 -21.44 -17.83
N ALA A 107 5.02 -20.79 -18.81
CA ALA A 107 5.07 -19.32 -18.86
C ALA A 107 3.68 -18.68 -19.02
N ALA A 108 2.84 -19.23 -19.91
CA ALA A 108 1.47 -18.74 -20.05
C ALA A 108 0.62 -18.98 -18.80
N ILE A 109 0.76 -20.15 -18.15
CA ILE A 109 0.07 -20.47 -16.89
C ILE A 109 0.53 -19.52 -15.78
N TRP A 110 1.83 -19.27 -15.68
CA TRP A 110 2.40 -18.37 -14.68
C TRP A 110 1.90 -16.94 -14.87
N LEU A 111 1.98 -16.40 -16.07
CA LEU A 111 1.48 -15.07 -16.40
C LEU A 111 -0.03 -14.93 -16.12
N VAL A 112 -0.84 -15.93 -16.44
CA VAL A 112 -2.27 -15.92 -16.09
C VAL A 112 -2.46 -15.94 -14.58
N ALA A 113 -1.70 -16.77 -13.86
CA ALA A 113 -1.82 -16.86 -12.40
C ALA A 113 -1.46 -15.54 -11.70
N THR A 114 -0.37 -14.89 -12.12
CA THR A 114 0.06 -13.59 -11.52
C THR A 114 -0.91 -12.45 -11.84
N ILE A 115 -1.44 -12.40 -13.09
CA ILE A 115 -2.44 -11.39 -13.46
C ILE A 115 -3.74 -11.60 -12.69
N LEU A 116 -4.25 -12.85 -12.63
CA LEU A 116 -5.47 -13.15 -11.86
C LEU A 116 -5.24 -12.98 -10.36
N GLY A 117 -4.07 -13.35 -9.85
CA GLY A 117 -3.68 -13.12 -8.46
C GLY A 117 -3.77 -11.65 -8.08
N TYR A 118 -3.17 -10.77 -8.88
CA TYR A 118 -3.27 -9.32 -8.69
C TYR A 118 -4.71 -8.82 -8.71
N LEU A 119 -5.52 -9.26 -9.69
CA LEU A 119 -6.92 -8.84 -9.77
C LEU A 119 -7.72 -9.30 -8.54
N VAL A 120 -7.49 -10.53 -8.08
CA VAL A 120 -8.12 -11.04 -6.85
C VAL A 120 -7.69 -10.22 -5.64
N TRP A 121 -6.38 -9.90 -5.54
CA TRP A 121 -5.82 -9.13 -4.42
C TRP A 121 -6.44 -7.73 -4.32
N VAL A 122 -6.56 -7.04 -5.45
CA VAL A 122 -7.18 -5.70 -5.53
C VAL A 122 -8.69 -5.76 -5.27
N VAL A 123 -9.41 -6.72 -5.88
CA VAL A 123 -10.86 -6.86 -5.67
C VAL A 123 -11.19 -7.27 -4.24
N ALA A 124 -10.34 -8.09 -3.62
CA ALA A 124 -10.47 -8.47 -2.21
C ALA A 124 -10.13 -7.29 -1.26
N GLY A 125 -9.54 -6.22 -1.77
CA GLY A 125 -9.14 -5.04 -0.99
C GLY A 125 -7.89 -5.26 -0.13
N TRP A 126 -7.11 -6.30 -0.41
CA TRP A 126 -5.85 -6.55 0.31
C TRP A 126 -4.72 -5.64 -0.14
N GLU A 127 -4.89 -4.98 -1.28
CA GLU A 127 -3.98 -3.96 -1.80
C GLU A 127 -4.74 -2.95 -2.67
N THR A 128 -4.30 -1.70 -2.65
CA THR A 128 -4.83 -0.66 -3.53
C THR A 128 -4.12 -0.69 -4.87
N PRO A 129 -4.85 -0.50 -5.99
CA PRO A 129 -4.23 -0.47 -7.30
C PRO A 129 -3.32 0.75 -7.43
N ASP A 130 -2.03 0.52 -7.59
CA ASP A 130 -1.02 1.55 -7.81
C ASP A 130 -0.53 1.60 -9.27
N GLN A 131 0.23 2.63 -9.62
CA GLN A 131 0.74 2.80 -10.98
C GLN A 131 1.75 1.70 -11.36
N ILE A 132 2.57 1.23 -10.42
CA ILE A 132 3.61 0.23 -10.66
C ILE A 132 2.97 -1.15 -10.84
N GLY A 133 2.02 -1.52 -9.96
CA GLY A 133 1.27 -2.78 -10.09
C GLY A 133 0.55 -2.86 -11.44
N ILE A 134 -0.14 -1.78 -11.84
CA ILE A 134 -0.83 -1.71 -13.14
C ILE A 134 0.16 -1.80 -14.31
N ALA A 135 1.25 -1.01 -14.28
CA ALA A 135 2.27 -1.06 -15.33
C ALA A 135 2.91 -2.45 -15.45
N CYS A 136 3.19 -3.10 -14.32
CA CYS A 136 3.69 -4.47 -14.27
C CYS A 136 2.72 -5.44 -14.94
N LYS A 137 1.41 -5.36 -14.62
CA LYS A 137 0.39 -6.21 -15.22
C LYS A 137 0.19 -5.94 -16.72
N LEU A 138 0.36 -4.71 -17.19
CA LEU A 138 0.38 -4.42 -18.62
C LEU A 138 1.57 -5.09 -19.33
N VAL A 139 2.76 -5.04 -18.72
CA VAL A 139 3.95 -5.78 -19.22
C VAL A 139 3.69 -7.28 -19.29
N GLU A 140 3.10 -7.86 -18.24
CA GLU A 140 2.74 -9.29 -18.20
C GLU A 140 1.69 -9.66 -19.25
N LEU A 141 0.70 -8.80 -19.49
CA LEU A 141 -0.32 -9.00 -20.52
C LEU A 141 0.29 -9.03 -21.92
N VAL A 142 1.23 -8.13 -22.21
CA VAL A 142 1.98 -8.14 -23.47
C VAL A 142 2.81 -9.42 -23.57
N ALA A 143 3.52 -9.82 -22.52
CA ALA A 143 4.28 -11.07 -22.48
C ALA A 143 3.40 -12.29 -22.71
N LEU A 144 2.21 -12.33 -22.09
CA LEU A 144 1.20 -13.39 -22.30
C LEU A 144 0.73 -13.45 -23.75
N GLY A 145 0.38 -12.31 -24.35
CA GLY A 145 -0.01 -12.22 -25.76
C GLY A 145 1.07 -12.74 -26.70
N LEU A 146 2.33 -12.38 -26.48
CA LEU A 146 3.48 -12.87 -27.24
C LEU A 146 3.68 -14.39 -27.05
N THR A 147 3.57 -14.89 -25.82
CA THR A 147 3.71 -16.30 -25.49
C THR A 147 2.62 -17.15 -26.16
N MET A 148 1.37 -16.69 -26.15
CA MET A 148 0.24 -17.36 -26.80
C MET A 148 0.33 -17.34 -28.33
N ARG A 149 0.85 -16.26 -28.93
CA ARG A 149 1.03 -16.13 -30.39
C ARG A 149 2.05 -17.10 -30.91
N LEU A 150 3.02 -17.49 -30.10
CA LEU A 150 4.06 -18.46 -30.49
C LEU A 150 3.58 -19.92 -30.47
N ALA A 151 2.39 -20.20 -29.93
CA ALA A 151 1.82 -21.56 -30.01
C ALA A 151 1.55 -21.96 -31.48
N GLN A 152 2.11 -23.10 -31.86
CA GLN A 152 2.28 -23.58 -33.24
C GLN A 152 1.04 -23.51 -34.13
N PRO A 153 1.25 -23.37 -35.47
CA PRO A 153 0.19 -23.36 -36.45
C PRO A 153 -0.37 -24.78 -36.63
N GLY A 154 -1.49 -25.07 -35.97
CA GLY A 154 -2.38 -26.16 -36.38
C GLY A 154 -3.46 -25.62 -37.31
N PRO A 155 -4.26 -26.48 -37.98
CA PRO A 155 -5.31 -26.07 -38.93
C PRO A 155 -6.51 -25.39 -38.26
N ARG A 156 -6.28 -24.66 -37.17
CA ARG A 156 -7.33 -23.94 -36.45
C ARG A 156 -7.57 -22.59 -37.12
N THR A 157 -8.83 -22.24 -37.25
CA THR A 157 -9.32 -21.00 -37.85
C THR A 157 -8.57 -19.79 -37.25
N TRP A 158 -8.15 -18.87 -38.11
CA TRP A 158 -7.48 -17.61 -37.76
C TRP A 158 -8.21 -16.85 -36.64
N TRP A 159 -9.53 -16.99 -36.53
CA TRP A 159 -10.41 -16.41 -35.51
C TRP A 159 -10.06 -16.88 -34.09
N ARG A 160 -9.79 -18.18 -33.89
CA ARG A 160 -9.35 -18.69 -32.58
C ARG A 160 -7.95 -18.21 -32.19
N ARG A 161 -7.10 -17.91 -33.17
CA ARG A 161 -5.78 -17.32 -32.92
C ARG A 161 -5.91 -15.87 -32.53
N LEU A 162 -6.76 -15.12 -33.23
CA LEU A 162 -7.06 -13.72 -32.94
C LEU A 162 -7.70 -13.59 -31.54
N TRP A 163 -8.68 -14.44 -31.24
CA TRP A 163 -9.33 -14.46 -29.94
C TRP A 163 -8.33 -14.64 -28.78
N ARG A 164 -7.45 -15.63 -28.85
CA ARG A 164 -6.47 -15.90 -27.81
C ARG A 164 -5.38 -14.83 -27.71
N ALA A 165 -4.95 -14.28 -28.83
CA ALA A 165 -3.87 -13.31 -28.87
C ALA A 165 -4.32 -11.88 -28.51
N VAL A 166 -5.60 -11.56 -28.68
CA VAL A 166 -6.12 -10.20 -28.54
C VAL A 166 -7.24 -10.10 -27.51
N ALA A 167 -8.25 -10.95 -27.57
CA ALA A 167 -9.45 -10.79 -26.76
C ALA A 167 -9.19 -11.01 -25.27
N PHE A 168 -8.42 -12.04 -24.91
CA PHE A 168 -8.10 -12.29 -23.50
C PHE A 168 -7.19 -11.20 -22.90
N PRO A 169 -6.05 -10.82 -23.51
CA PRO A 169 -5.27 -9.68 -23.05
C PRO A 169 -6.08 -8.38 -23.02
N LEU A 170 -6.93 -8.16 -24.02
CA LEU A 170 -7.80 -6.98 -24.05
C LEU A 170 -8.81 -6.94 -22.91
N MET A 171 -9.48 -8.06 -22.63
CA MET A 171 -10.42 -8.16 -21.50
C MET A 171 -9.71 -7.91 -20.16
N ALA A 172 -8.53 -8.52 -19.98
CA ALA A 172 -7.76 -8.30 -18.76
C ALA A 172 -7.26 -6.86 -18.65
N SER A 173 -6.84 -6.23 -19.77
CA SER A 173 -6.47 -4.82 -19.81
C SER A 173 -7.65 -3.90 -19.48
N VAL A 174 -8.84 -4.18 -19.99
CA VAL A 174 -10.06 -3.42 -19.69
C VAL A 174 -10.44 -3.57 -18.23
N ALA A 175 -10.35 -4.79 -17.66
CA ALA A 175 -10.60 -5.01 -16.23
C ALA A 175 -9.59 -4.24 -15.36
N THR A 176 -8.29 -4.33 -15.68
CA THR A 176 -7.23 -3.60 -14.96
C THR A 176 -7.43 -2.08 -15.07
N LEU A 177 -7.77 -1.56 -16.26
CA LEU A 177 -8.08 -0.15 -16.46
C LEU A 177 -9.33 0.27 -15.68
N GLY A 178 -10.37 -0.57 -15.65
CA GLY A 178 -11.59 -0.34 -14.88
C GLY A 178 -11.31 -0.21 -13.37
N ILE A 179 -10.46 -1.10 -12.83
CA ILE A 179 -10.01 -1.03 -11.43
C ILE A 179 -9.24 0.28 -11.17
N TRP A 180 -8.34 0.64 -12.08
CA TRP A 180 -7.57 1.87 -11.96
C TRP A 180 -8.44 3.13 -12.00
N VAL A 181 -9.39 3.19 -12.96
CA VAL A 181 -10.37 4.30 -13.05
C VAL A 181 -11.24 4.36 -11.79
N GLY A 182 -11.69 3.22 -11.28
CA GLY A 182 -12.41 3.13 -10.00
C GLY A 182 -11.61 3.71 -8.84
N GLY A 183 -10.33 3.33 -8.73
CA GLY A 183 -9.43 3.88 -7.71
C GLY A 183 -9.20 5.39 -7.86
N LEU A 184 -9.09 5.90 -9.10
CA LEU A 184 -8.96 7.35 -9.36
C LEU A 184 -10.24 8.14 -9.10
N ALA A 185 -11.41 7.52 -9.28
CA ALA A 185 -12.70 8.17 -9.02
C ALA A 185 -12.93 8.41 -7.52
N HIS A 186 -12.21 7.68 -6.64
CA HIS A 186 -12.32 7.80 -5.20
C HIS A 186 -10.95 8.01 -4.53
N PRO A 187 -10.20 9.08 -4.90
CA PRO A 187 -8.85 9.32 -4.39
C PRO A 187 -8.82 9.53 -2.88
N ASP A 188 -9.91 10.04 -2.31
CA ASP A 188 -10.01 10.34 -0.87
C ASP A 188 -10.20 9.08 -0.02
N ALA A 189 -10.72 8.00 -0.60
CA ALA A 189 -10.82 6.70 0.08
C ALA A 189 -9.44 6.08 0.39
N LEU A 190 -8.38 6.56 -0.26
CA LEU A 190 -7.01 6.09 -0.10
C LEU A 190 -6.18 6.94 0.87
N HIS A 191 -6.62 8.16 1.19
CA HIS A 191 -5.83 9.15 1.96
C HIS A 191 -6.65 9.93 2.97
N ALA A 192 -7.98 9.78 2.99
CA ALA A 192 -8.82 10.39 3.99
C ALA A 192 -9.14 9.38 5.08
N HIS A 193 -9.09 9.83 6.32
CA HIS A 193 -9.82 9.15 7.39
C HIS A 193 -11.23 8.92 6.89
N ALA A 194 -11.64 7.66 6.74
CA ALA A 194 -12.95 7.30 6.24
C ALA A 194 -14.00 8.13 6.98
N GLY A 195 -14.58 9.09 6.28
CA GLY A 195 -15.64 9.96 6.69
C GLY A 195 -15.65 10.33 8.19
N ALA A 196 -14.77 11.22 8.64
CA ALA A 196 -14.89 11.77 9.99
C ALA A 196 -16.22 12.52 10.11
N ILE A 197 -17.14 11.98 10.89
CA ILE A 197 -18.40 12.65 11.23
C ILE A 197 -18.14 13.48 12.46
N LEU A 198 -18.25 14.79 12.33
CA LEU A 198 -18.05 15.73 13.42
C LEU A 198 -19.30 15.84 14.28
N GLN A 199 -19.11 16.03 15.59
CA GLN A 199 -20.19 16.39 16.49
C GLN A 199 -20.86 17.70 16.04
N PRO A 200 -22.20 17.74 15.91
CA PRO A 200 -22.90 18.99 15.66
C PRO A 200 -22.72 19.96 16.82
N VAL A 201 -22.13 21.12 16.58
CA VAL A 201 -21.86 22.16 17.59
C VAL A 201 -22.25 23.55 17.07
N ALA A 202 -22.32 24.54 17.97
CA ALA A 202 -22.56 25.93 17.61
C ALA A 202 -21.41 26.45 16.73
N ALA A 203 -21.70 27.37 15.81
CA ALA A 203 -20.70 27.90 14.86
C ALA A 203 -19.62 28.79 15.51
N VAL A 204 -19.89 29.39 16.66
CA VAL A 204 -18.99 30.34 17.30
C VAL A 204 -18.79 29.99 18.78
N ALA A 205 -17.54 29.91 19.18
CA ALA A 205 -17.17 29.64 20.59
C ALA A 205 -17.39 30.87 21.45
N THR A 206 -17.91 30.67 22.68
CA THR A 206 -17.97 31.70 23.70
C THR A 206 -16.58 31.93 24.32
N ALA A 207 -16.43 32.98 25.16
CA ALA A 207 -15.19 33.23 25.90
C ALA A 207 -14.88 32.09 26.88
N GLU A 208 -15.88 31.60 27.58
CA GLU A 208 -15.77 30.48 28.53
C GLU A 208 -15.34 29.19 27.82
N GLN A 209 -15.86 28.92 26.62
CA GLN A 209 -15.48 27.78 25.79
C GLN A 209 -14.03 27.87 25.32
N ARG A 210 -13.57 29.07 24.91
CA ARG A 210 -12.16 29.30 24.56
C ARG A 210 -11.21 29.03 25.74
N ASP A 211 -11.57 29.53 26.92
CA ASP A 211 -10.79 29.30 28.12
C ASP A 211 -10.78 27.83 28.55
N ALA A 212 -11.90 27.15 28.42
CA ALA A 212 -12.00 25.71 28.70
C ALA A 212 -11.16 24.87 27.73
N ALA A 213 -11.20 25.18 26.43
CA ALA A 213 -10.35 24.53 25.42
C ALA A 213 -8.85 24.76 25.74
N ALA A 214 -8.46 26.00 26.04
CA ALA A 214 -7.08 26.33 26.42
C ALA A 214 -6.61 25.56 27.66
N ARG A 215 -7.46 25.45 28.67
CA ARG A 215 -7.14 24.62 29.87
C ARG A 215 -7.00 23.16 29.52
N LEU A 216 -7.93 22.57 28.73
CA LEU A 216 -7.86 21.18 28.33
C LEU A 216 -6.54 20.86 27.59
N LEU A 217 -6.12 21.75 26.69
CA LEU A 217 -4.84 21.59 25.97
C LEU A 217 -3.65 21.63 26.93
N ALA A 218 -3.63 22.65 27.85
CA ALA A 218 -2.54 22.83 28.80
C ALA A 218 -2.44 21.63 29.77
N ASP A 219 -3.57 21.20 30.33
CA ASP A 219 -3.64 20.07 31.26
C ASP A 219 -3.27 18.75 30.58
N THR A 220 -3.77 18.50 29.37
CA THR A 220 -3.38 17.32 28.60
C THR A 220 -1.87 17.30 28.36
N ARG A 221 -1.30 18.41 27.86
CA ARG A 221 0.15 18.53 27.62
C ARG A 221 0.96 18.24 28.89
N ALA A 222 0.56 18.84 30.02
CA ALA A 222 1.26 18.67 31.29
C ALA A 222 1.24 17.22 31.79
N ASN A 223 0.12 16.52 31.60
CA ASN A 223 -0.04 15.15 32.09
C ASN A 223 0.62 14.09 31.20
N ILE A 224 0.71 14.31 29.88
CA ILE A 224 1.25 13.28 28.97
C ILE A 224 2.75 13.45 28.65
N VAL A 225 3.35 14.59 28.94
CA VAL A 225 4.78 14.88 28.67
C VAL A 225 5.74 13.82 29.23
N LYS A 226 5.36 13.16 30.32
CA LYS A 226 6.10 12.04 30.94
C LYS A 226 6.18 10.80 30.04
N TYR A 227 5.35 10.72 29.02
CA TYR A 227 5.29 9.61 28.06
C TYR A 227 5.98 9.93 26.73
N ARG A 228 6.90 10.91 26.71
CA ARG A 228 7.75 11.16 25.52
C ARG A 228 8.54 9.92 25.12
N ASP A 229 8.99 9.15 26.10
CA ASP A 229 9.54 7.82 25.87
C ASP A 229 8.40 6.80 25.79
N PRO A 230 8.22 6.11 24.64
CA PRO A 230 7.21 5.07 24.51
C PRO A 230 7.33 3.94 25.55
N ALA A 231 8.54 3.66 26.04
CA ALA A 231 8.74 2.66 27.09
C ALA A 231 8.06 3.07 28.40
N ALA A 232 8.06 4.36 28.74
CA ALA A 232 7.35 4.88 29.93
C ALA A 232 5.83 4.74 29.77
N ALA A 233 5.29 4.94 28.56
CA ALA A 233 3.88 4.71 28.28
C ALA A 233 3.51 3.24 28.45
N ILE A 234 4.32 2.33 27.91
CA ILE A 234 4.11 0.86 28.04
C ILE A 234 4.16 0.45 29.51
N ALA A 235 5.11 0.97 30.29
CA ALA A 235 5.20 0.70 31.72
C ALA A 235 3.99 1.21 32.51
N ALA A 236 3.33 2.27 32.02
CA ALA A 236 2.09 2.82 32.60
C ALA A 236 0.82 2.09 32.12
N GLY A 237 0.94 1.00 31.35
CA GLY A 237 -0.16 0.16 30.90
C GLY A 237 -0.74 0.52 29.53
N PHE A 238 -0.17 1.49 28.83
CA PHE A 238 -0.52 1.75 27.44
C PHE A 238 0.03 0.64 26.53
N LYS A 239 -0.77 0.20 25.57
CA LYS A 239 -0.38 -0.83 24.59
C LYS A 239 -0.42 -0.24 23.20
N PRO A 240 0.64 -0.44 22.39
CA PRO A 240 0.62 0.01 21.01
C PRO A 240 -0.55 -0.66 20.26
N GLY A 241 -1.34 0.16 19.61
CA GLY A 241 -2.38 -0.31 18.69
C GLY A 241 -1.78 -0.92 17.41
N PRO A 242 -2.64 -1.49 16.55
CA PRO A 242 -2.20 -2.01 15.27
C PRO A 242 -1.50 -0.93 14.44
N VAL A 243 -0.51 -1.35 13.68
CA VAL A 243 0.16 -0.48 12.70
C VAL A 243 -0.78 -0.34 11.51
N SER A 244 -1.09 0.88 11.10
CA SER A 244 -1.77 1.13 9.84
C SER A 244 -0.72 1.44 8.78
N SER A 245 -0.79 0.76 7.64
CA SER A 245 0.02 1.12 6.48
C SER A 245 -0.43 2.44 5.85
N ALA A 246 -1.67 2.87 6.15
CA ALA A 246 -2.25 4.10 5.65
C ALA A 246 -1.93 5.34 6.51
N GLU A 247 -1.45 5.15 7.75
CA GLU A 247 -1.20 6.26 8.67
C GLU A 247 0.13 6.12 9.41
N PRO A 248 0.98 7.16 9.41
CA PRO A 248 2.21 7.19 10.19
C PRO A 248 1.96 7.43 11.68
N LEU A 249 0.70 7.48 12.11
CA LEU A 249 0.30 7.72 13.50
C LEU A 249 0.09 6.38 14.21
N ARG A 250 0.56 6.29 15.45
CA ARG A 250 0.38 5.12 16.30
C ARG A 250 -0.33 5.50 17.58
N HIS A 251 -1.48 4.87 17.81
CA HIS A 251 -2.23 5.02 19.04
C HIS A 251 -1.76 3.99 20.07
N PHE A 252 -1.38 4.44 21.25
CA PHE A 252 -1.07 3.58 22.38
C PHE A 252 -2.22 3.64 23.35
N GLU A 253 -3.02 2.59 23.43
CA GLU A 253 -4.26 2.57 24.19
C GLU A 253 -4.07 2.04 25.61
N ASN A 254 -4.77 2.65 26.58
CA ASN A 254 -4.87 2.14 27.94
C ASN A 254 -6.32 1.82 28.31
N LYS A 255 -6.67 0.53 28.28
CA LYS A 255 -8.03 0.07 28.58
C LYS A 255 -8.48 0.35 30.02
N ALA A 256 -7.56 0.58 30.95
CA ALA A 256 -7.90 0.97 32.31
C ALA A 256 -8.53 2.38 32.38
N ASN A 257 -8.27 3.23 31.38
CA ASN A 257 -8.76 4.60 31.31
C ASN A 257 -10.12 4.73 30.60
N THR A 258 -10.77 3.63 30.18
CA THR A 258 -12.00 3.66 29.37
C THR A 258 -13.15 4.45 30.03
N ASP A 259 -13.16 4.55 31.35
CA ASP A 259 -14.19 5.28 32.12
C ASP A 259 -13.84 6.75 32.38
N ALA A 260 -12.61 7.15 32.11
CA ALA A 260 -12.10 8.49 32.40
C ALA A 260 -12.42 9.47 31.25
N ILE A 261 -13.72 9.81 31.10
CA ILE A 261 -14.17 10.68 30.02
C ILE A 261 -13.54 12.07 30.13
N LEU A 262 -12.74 12.47 29.15
CA LEU A 262 -12.09 13.79 29.04
C LEU A 262 -11.27 14.17 30.26
N ASP A 263 -10.61 13.19 30.89
CA ASP A 263 -9.69 13.42 32.02
C ASP A 263 -8.24 13.53 31.50
N PRO A 264 -7.60 14.69 31.57
CA PRO A 264 -6.22 14.91 31.13
C PRO A 264 -5.17 14.01 31.80
N ALA A 265 -5.44 13.55 33.04
CA ALA A 265 -4.54 12.64 33.75
C ALA A 265 -4.63 11.18 33.23
N HIS A 266 -5.75 10.81 32.65
CA HIS A 266 -6.07 9.44 32.23
C HIS A 266 -6.62 9.38 30.80
N PRO A 267 -5.90 9.86 29.77
CA PRO A 267 -6.36 9.75 28.39
C PRO A 267 -6.49 8.28 27.99
N GLN A 268 -7.44 7.96 27.12
CA GLN A 268 -7.66 6.59 26.64
C GLN A 268 -6.53 6.15 25.72
N ALA A 269 -5.96 7.07 24.95
CA ALA A 269 -4.78 6.77 24.14
C ALA A 269 -3.79 7.94 24.08
N LEU A 270 -2.54 7.59 23.83
CA LEU A 270 -1.46 8.50 23.45
C LEU A 270 -1.22 8.36 21.95
N VAL A 271 -0.98 9.48 21.27
CA VAL A 271 -0.73 9.49 19.84
C VAL A 271 0.74 9.81 19.57
N TYR A 272 1.39 8.90 18.86
CA TYR A 272 2.78 9.04 18.42
C TYR A 272 2.84 9.12 16.89
N ALA A 273 3.73 9.95 16.38
CA ALA A 273 4.12 9.95 14.99
C ALA A 273 5.36 9.07 14.77
N GLN A 274 5.39 8.32 13.69
CA GLN A 274 6.60 7.63 13.25
C GLN A 274 7.48 8.62 12.50
N THR A 275 8.66 8.90 13.04
CA THR A 275 9.68 9.76 12.42
C THR A 275 10.92 8.95 12.05
N GLN A 276 11.87 9.55 11.36
CA GLN A 276 13.17 8.91 11.06
C GLN A 276 13.97 8.59 12.33
N HIS A 277 13.69 9.27 13.43
CA HIS A 277 14.36 9.08 14.72
C HIS A 277 13.56 8.19 15.69
N GLY A 278 12.47 7.59 15.25
CA GLY A 278 11.59 6.76 16.06
C GLY A 278 10.24 7.40 16.38
N LEU A 279 9.57 6.91 17.41
CA LEU A 279 8.26 7.38 17.81
C LEU A 279 8.34 8.70 18.59
N GLN A 280 7.67 9.73 18.10
CA GLN A 280 7.53 11.03 18.76
C GLN A 280 6.11 11.20 19.29
N LEU A 281 5.96 11.51 20.59
CA LEU A 281 4.67 11.83 21.18
C LEU A 281 4.16 13.18 20.64
N ILE A 282 2.99 13.16 20.01
CA ILE A 282 2.39 14.33 19.38
C ILE A 282 1.03 14.72 19.97
N GLY A 283 0.38 13.83 20.73
CA GLY A 283 -0.93 14.13 21.29
C GLY A 283 -1.49 13.04 22.18
N ALA A 284 -2.72 13.26 22.59
CA ALA A 284 -3.58 12.29 23.26
C ALA A 284 -4.92 12.18 22.55
N MET A 285 -5.59 11.06 22.75
CA MET A 285 -6.95 10.82 22.27
C MET A 285 -7.85 10.46 23.44
N TYR A 286 -8.95 11.15 23.55
CA TYR A 286 -10.07 10.82 24.42
C TYR A 286 -11.12 10.09 23.58
N GLN A 287 -11.77 9.07 24.13
CA GLN A 287 -12.71 8.25 23.40
C GLN A 287 -13.94 7.95 24.24
N MET A 288 -15.09 7.98 23.61
CA MET A 288 -16.34 7.53 24.19
C MET A 288 -16.47 6.00 24.12
N LYS A 289 -17.40 5.44 24.86
CA LYS A 289 -17.55 3.97 24.94
C LYS A 289 -18.31 3.36 23.74
N ARG A 290 -19.17 4.14 23.09
CA ARG A 290 -20.09 3.62 22.05
C ARG A 290 -20.17 4.58 20.88
N ALA A 291 -20.26 4.02 19.70
CA ALA A 291 -20.59 4.76 18.49
C ALA A 291 -21.87 5.59 18.66
N GLY A 292 -21.88 6.81 18.15
CA GLY A 292 -22.98 7.76 18.26
C GLY A 292 -23.20 8.39 19.62
N GLN A 293 -22.40 8.03 20.64
CA GLN A 293 -22.43 8.67 21.95
C GLN A 293 -21.40 9.81 21.98
N TRP A 294 -21.83 11.03 21.69
CA TRP A 294 -20.94 12.19 21.72
C TRP A 294 -20.44 12.52 23.13
N GLY A 295 -19.21 13.00 23.20
CA GLY A 295 -18.57 13.38 24.46
C GLY A 295 -18.96 14.78 24.96
N PRO A 296 -18.48 15.16 26.17
CA PRO A 296 -18.63 16.51 26.69
C PRO A 296 -17.97 17.52 25.75
N ASP A 297 -18.59 18.68 25.59
CA ASP A 297 -18.16 19.72 24.69
C ASP A 297 -17.73 21.00 25.44
N PRO A 298 -16.59 20.98 26.14
CA PRO A 298 -16.17 22.14 26.95
C PRO A 298 -15.76 23.33 26.10
N GLY A 299 -15.22 23.09 24.90
CA GLY A 299 -14.73 24.10 23.98
C GLY A 299 -15.67 24.47 22.85
N GLY A 300 -16.88 23.88 22.78
CA GLY A 300 -17.81 24.12 21.70
C GLY A 300 -17.17 23.77 20.34
N PRO A 301 -17.26 24.68 19.36
CA PRO A 301 -16.70 24.42 18.04
C PRO A 301 -15.17 24.28 17.98
N LEU A 302 -14.48 24.54 19.08
CA LEU A 302 -13.02 24.36 19.18
C LEU A 302 -12.62 22.94 19.52
N THR A 303 -13.48 22.15 20.17
CA THR A 303 -13.20 20.76 20.58
C THR A 303 -13.99 19.80 19.69
N GLN A 304 -13.36 19.37 18.60
CA GLN A 304 -14.02 18.60 17.55
C GLN A 304 -14.08 17.11 17.87
N TRP A 305 -15.10 16.68 18.62
CA TRP A 305 -15.42 15.27 18.70
C TRP A 305 -15.82 14.74 17.32
N HIS A 306 -15.23 13.62 16.94
CA HIS A 306 -15.51 12.95 15.66
C HIS A 306 -15.58 11.45 15.82
N GLN A 307 -16.27 10.78 14.94
CA GLN A 307 -16.28 9.34 14.78
C GLN A 307 -15.98 9.00 13.33
N HIS A 308 -15.44 7.82 13.08
CA HIS A 308 -15.18 7.34 11.74
C HIS A 308 -16.16 6.25 11.35
N GLU A 309 -16.65 6.31 10.12
CA GLU A 309 -17.38 5.23 9.45
C GLU A 309 -16.52 4.64 8.34
N GLY A 310 -16.76 3.36 8.00
CA GLY A 310 -16.03 2.72 6.92
C GLY A 310 -14.61 2.29 7.27
N ILE A 311 -14.27 2.23 8.55
CA ILE A 311 -13.01 1.62 8.97
C ILE A 311 -13.18 0.10 8.97
N CYS A 312 -12.28 -0.60 8.30
CA CYS A 312 -12.29 -2.04 8.19
C CYS A 312 -11.38 -2.66 9.25
N PHE A 313 -11.95 -3.46 10.12
CA PHE A 313 -11.24 -4.12 11.20
C PHE A 313 -11.15 -5.62 10.96
N SER A 314 -9.93 -6.18 10.99
CA SER A 314 -9.71 -7.62 10.92
C SER A 314 -9.75 -8.25 12.30
N PRO A 315 -10.58 -9.29 12.54
CA PRO A 315 -10.63 -10.01 13.81
C PRO A 315 -9.32 -10.77 14.14
N PHE A 316 -8.43 -10.90 13.16
CA PHE A 316 -7.16 -11.60 13.32
C PHE A 316 -6.00 -10.68 13.76
N GLY A 317 -6.31 -9.44 14.15
CA GLY A 317 -5.30 -8.47 14.64
C GLY A 317 -4.42 -7.87 13.55
N PHE A 318 -4.82 -8.01 12.29
CA PHE A 318 -4.16 -7.38 11.17
C PHE A 318 -4.60 -5.93 11.02
N GLU A 319 -3.84 -5.18 10.25
CA GLU A 319 -3.88 -3.75 10.04
C GLU A 319 -5.27 -3.13 9.92
N PHE A 320 -5.44 -1.94 10.45
CA PHE A 320 -6.51 -1.05 10.06
C PHE A 320 -6.45 -0.81 8.56
N SER A 321 -7.53 -1.07 7.85
CA SER A 321 -7.69 -0.68 6.46
C SER A 321 -8.97 0.13 6.31
N PHE A 322 -9.00 0.94 5.26
CA PHE A 322 -10.20 1.65 4.87
C PHE A 322 -10.99 0.85 3.84
N GLU A 323 -12.24 1.23 3.62
CA GLU A 323 -13.03 0.62 2.57
C GLU A 323 -12.32 0.74 1.22
N THR A 324 -12.45 -0.32 0.42
CA THR A 324 -11.90 -0.35 -0.93
C THR A 324 -12.56 0.72 -1.81
N PRO A 325 -11.99 1.02 -3.00
CA PRO A 325 -12.66 1.87 -3.99
C PRO A 325 -14.07 1.37 -4.38
N PHE A 326 -14.45 0.16 -3.99
CA PHE A 326 -15.78 -0.42 -4.20
C PHE A 326 -16.70 -0.31 -3.00
N TRP A 327 -16.36 0.48 -1.98
CA TRP A 327 -17.14 0.70 -0.75
C TRP A 327 -17.38 -0.57 0.06
N THR A 328 -16.44 -1.48 0.03
CA THR A 328 -16.47 -2.73 0.79
C THR A 328 -15.19 -2.88 1.58
N CYS A 329 -15.28 -3.49 2.74
CA CYS A 329 -14.10 -3.88 3.47
C CYS A 329 -13.35 -5.00 2.75
N PRO A 330 -12.00 -5.08 2.92
CA PRO A 330 -11.20 -6.21 2.47
C PRO A 330 -11.78 -7.54 2.96
N VAL A 331 -11.59 -8.59 2.17
CA VAL A 331 -12.06 -9.94 2.53
C VAL A 331 -11.45 -10.37 3.87
N GLY A 332 -12.30 -10.79 4.80
CA GLY A 332 -11.89 -11.18 6.15
C GLY A 332 -11.91 -10.04 7.18
N SER A 333 -12.28 -8.84 6.78
CA SER A 333 -12.49 -7.71 7.68
C SER A 333 -13.96 -7.24 7.69
N THR A 334 -14.31 -6.46 8.69
CA THR A 334 -15.68 -5.97 8.91
C THR A 334 -15.64 -4.45 9.02
N SER A 335 -16.57 -3.77 8.33
CA SER A 335 -16.77 -2.32 8.51
C SER A 335 -17.30 -2.03 9.90
N VAL A 336 -16.66 -1.08 10.57
CA VAL A 336 -17.07 -0.63 11.89
C VAL A 336 -17.18 0.89 11.92
N THR A 337 -18.11 1.37 12.76
CA THR A 337 -18.17 2.77 13.16
C THR A 337 -17.46 2.90 14.50
N THR A 338 -16.46 3.78 14.59
CA THR A 338 -15.74 3.97 15.85
C THR A 338 -16.60 4.72 16.88
N PRO A 339 -16.37 4.51 18.17
CA PRO A 339 -16.86 5.46 19.15
C PRO A 339 -16.33 6.87 18.87
N PRO A 340 -17.08 7.93 19.20
CA PRO A 340 -16.58 9.29 19.09
C PRO A 340 -15.28 9.49 19.87
N MET A 341 -14.33 10.19 19.24
CA MET A 341 -13.03 10.50 19.79
C MET A 341 -12.72 11.98 19.66
N LEU A 342 -11.84 12.48 20.53
CA LEU A 342 -11.32 13.83 20.50
C LEU A 342 -9.80 13.76 20.58
N HIS A 343 -9.13 14.21 19.54
CA HIS A 343 -7.69 14.39 19.54
C HIS A 343 -7.30 15.70 20.23
N VAL A 344 -6.22 15.65 20.99
CA VAL A 344 -5.59 16.84 21.57
C VAL A 344 -4.12 16.83 21.16
N TRP A 345 -3.82 17.62 20.12
CA TRP A 345 -2.47 17.74 19.57
C TRP A 345 -1.63 18.66 20.45
N ILE A 346 -0.54 18.16 21.02
CA ILE A 346 0.37 18.95 21.88
C ILE A 346 1.48 19.64 21.08
N ILE A 347 1.57 19.34 19.80
CA ILE A 347 2.41 20.03 18.82
C ILE A 347 1.59 21.12 18.12
N ASP A 348 2.24 21.99 17.37
CA ASP A 348 1.55 22.92 16.48
C ASP A 348 0.96 22.14 15.30
N ASN A 349 -0.37 22.12 15.20
CA ASN A 349 -1.10 21.45 14.13
C ASN A 349 -1.53 22.43 13.02
N GLY A 350 -0.75 23.46 12.80
CA GLY A 350 -0.93 24.39 11.71
C GLY A 350 -2.32 25.02 11.66
N LYS A 351 -2.96 24.96 10.50
CA LYS A 351 -4.28 25.59 10.27
C LYS A 351 -5.43 24.82 10.92
N GLU A 352 -5.28 23.55 11.13
CA GLU A 352 -6.33 22.67 11.67
C GLU A 352 -6.53 22.89 13.17
N GLY A 353 -5.48 23.29 13.88
CA GLY A 353 -5.52 23.58 15.30
C GLY A 353 -5.41 22.37 16.23
N PRO A 354 -5.37 22.61 17.55
CA PRO A 354 -5.00 21.59 18.53
C PRO A 354 -6.05 20.52 18.81
N PHE A 355 -7.28 20.68 18.32
CA PHE A 355 -8.39 19.74 18.56
C PHE A 355 -9.01 19.21 17.27
N ALA A 356 -8.33 19.40 16.14
CA ALA A 356 -8.81 18.88 14.88
C ALA A 356 -8.88 17.35 14.88
N ALA A 357 -9.82 16.80 14.12
CA ALA A 357 -9.93 15.37 13.92
C ALA A 357 -8.64 14.78 13.36
N ASP A 358 -7.98 15.50 12.47
CA ASP A 358 -6.80 15.08 11.74
C ASP A 358 -5.59 15.96 12.01
N LEU A 359 -4.41 15.41 11.74
CA LEU A 359 -3.17 16.16 11.69
C LEU A 359 -3.08 16.91 10.36
N ASP A 360 -2.66 18.19 10.42
CA ASP A 360 -2.40 18.97 9.20
C ASP A 360 -1.41 18.24 8.28
N LYS A 361 -1.73 18.14 6.99
CA LYS A 361 -0.92 17.39 6.02
C LYS A 361 0.52 17.89 5.92
N THR A 362 0.74 19.19 6.08
CA THR A 362 2.10 19.77 6.07
C THR A 362 2.87 19.33 7.30
N VAL A 363 2.24 19.36 8.47
CA VAL A 363 2.85 18.92 9.74
C VAL A 363 3.14 17.41 9.68
N GLN A 364 2.24 16.63 9.09
CA GLN A 364 2.45 15.19 8.91
C GLN A 364 3.66 14.91 8.02
N GLN A 365 3.82 15.63 6.91
CA GLN A 365 4.98 15.50 6.01
C GLN A 365 6.29 15.93 6.69
N GLU A 366 6.27 17.00 7.47
CA GLU A 366 7.43 17.46 8.23
C GLU A 366 7.88 16.42 9.27
N LEU A 367 6.94 15.79 9.98
CA LEU A 367 7.24 14.73 10.95
C LEU A 367 7.82 13.48 10.29
N GLN A 368 7.39 13.13 9.09
CA GLN A 368 7.94 11.99 8.34
C GLN A 368 9.35 12.28 7.80
N GLY A 369 9.65 13.54 7.50
CA GLY A 369 10.95 13.99 7.01
C GLY A 369 11.98 14.31 8.10
N SER A 370 11.57 14.29 9.38
CA SER A 370 12.40 14.70 10.53
C SER A 370 13.14 13.55 11.24
#